data_19b642f95587cb6bc954fce4556b48ef
#
_entry.id   19b642f95587cb6bc954fce4556b48ef
#
_cell.length_a   1.000
_cell.length_b   1.000
_cell.length_c   1.000
_cell.angle_alpha   90.00
_cell.angle_beta   90.00
_cell.angle_gamma   90.00
#
_symmetry.space_group_name_H-M   'P 1'
#
loop_
_entity.id
_entity.type
_entity.pdbx_description
1 polymer ?
#
loop_
_entity_poly.entity_id
_entity_poly.type
_entity_poly.pdbx_seq_one_letter_code
_entity_poly.pdbx_strand_id
1 'polypeptide(L)'
;MVEIYRTDQQVLNTLTDIQDGCWINMVDPTSKELEQIAERFEIEPEDISSALDEEESSRISLEDGYTVILVDIPTPEVRHEKKMYTTIPLGIILKSEAIITVCKVDTPIINYFVRNKVKEFSTKKKMRFIYQMLFRSAFVYQANLRLIDKKRIEIEERVDGDTSDTDLIEL
;
A
#
# COMPACT_ATOMS: atom_id res chain seq x y z
N MET A 1 -7.00 -2.45 -12.61
CA MET A 1 -8.26 -1.82 -12.15
C MET A 1 -7.97 -0.43 -11.60
N VAL A 2 -8.68 0.58 -12.09
CA VAL A 2 -8.52 1.99 -11.66
C VAL A 2 -9.83 2.49 -11.08
N GLU A 3 -9.78 3.05 -9.89
CA GLU A 3 -10.92 3.63 -9.18
C GLU A 3 -10.60 5.07 -8.79
N ILE A 4 -11.58 5.95 -8.93
CA ILE A 4 -11.41 7.37 -8.65
C ILE A 4 -12.31 7.73 -7.48
N TYR A 5 -11.73 8.36 -6.47
CA TYR A 5 -12.42 8.73 -5.25
C TYR A 5 -12.25 10.22 -4.95
N ARG A 6 -13.22 10.78 -4.25
CA ARG A 6 -13.10 12.11 -3.66
C ARG A 6 -13.90 12.19 -2.37
N THR A 7 -13.33 12.83 -1.38
CA THR A 7 -14.05 13.13 -0.14
C THR A 7 -14.89 14.39 -0.30
N ASP A 8 -16.16 14.27 0.07
CA ASP A 8 -17.05 15.42 0.28
C ASP A 8 -17.69 15.29 1.66
N GLN A 9 -17.64 16.38 2.46
CA GLN A 9 -18.12 16.39 3.85
C GLN A 9 -17.65 15.18 4.69
N GLN A 10 -16.38 14.79 4.52
CA GLN A 10 -15.72 13.63 5.17
C GLN A 10 -16.24 12.25 4.74
N VAL A 11 -17.10 12.17 3.75
CA VAL A 11 -17.53 10.91 3.13
C VAL A 11 -16.75 10.70 1.84
N LEU A 12 -16.21 9.50 1.68
CA LEU A 12 -15.53 9.09 0.44
C LEU A 12 -16.56 8.65 -0.59
N ASN A 13 -16.56 9.29 -1.73
CA ASN A 13 -17.42 8.98 -2.86
C ASN A 13 -16.59 8.48 -4.04
N THR A 14 -17.10 7.50 -4.77
CA THR A 14 -16.54 7.07 -6.05
C THR A 14 -16.97 8.04 -7.14
N LEU A 15 -16.04 8.39 -8.02
CA LEU A 15 -16.27 9.25 -9.18
C LEU A 15 -16.15 8.46 -10.47
N THR A 16 -16.86 8.93 -11.51
CA THR A 16 -16.71 8.44 -12.90
C THR A 16 -15.59 9.17 -13.63
N ASP A 17 -15.28 10.39 -13.23
CA ASP A 17 -14.34 11.26 -13.91
C ASP A 17 -13.33 11.86 -12.94
N ILE A 18 -12.15 12.19 -13.46
CA ILE A 18 -11.08 12.86 -12.70
C ILE A 18 -11.49 14.31 -12.40
N GLN A 19 -11.42 14.68 -11.13
CA GLN A 19 -11.73 16.02 -10.63
C GLN A 19 -10.62 16.50 -9.70
N ASP A 20 -10.48 17.80 -9.56
CA ASP A 20 -9.51 18.39 -8.64
C ASP A 20 -9.70 17.90 -7.19
N GLY A 21 -8.58 17.53 -6.56
CA GLY A 21 -8.55 16.96 -5.23
C GLY A 21 -9.04 15.52 -5.14
N CYS A 22 -9.09 14.78 -6.26
CA CYS A 22 -9.40 13.35 -6.27
C CYS A 22 -8.22 12.49 -5.79
N TRP A 23 -8.54 11.27 -5.44
CA TRP A 23 -7.62 10.17 -5.23
C TRP A 23 -7.88 9.10 -6.29
N ILE A 24 -6.84 8.74 -7.03
CA ILE A 24 -6.87 7.69 -8.04
C ILE A 24 -6.17 6.47 -7.42
N ASN A 25 -6.88 5.37 -7.29
CA ASN A 25 -6.36 4.12 -6.78
C ASN A 25 -6.21 3.11 -7.91
N MET A 26 -4.98 2.69 -8.17
CA MET A 26 -4.63 1.74 -9.21
C MET A 26 -4.18 0.43 -8.56
N VAL A 27 -4.94 -0.63 -8.77
CA VAL A 27 -4.60 -1.99 -8.30
C VAL A 27 -4.41 -2.88 -9.52
N ASP A 28 -3.22 -3.46 -9.65
CA ASP A 28 -2.82 -4.29 -10.80
C ASP A 28 -3.28 -3.67 -12.13
N PRO A 29 -2.83 -2.42 -12.41
CA PRO A 29 -3.25 -1.73 -13.62
C PRO A 29 -2.68 -2.39 -14.87
N THR A 30 -3.44 -2.38 -15.95
CA THR A 30 -2.96 -2.74 -17.27
C THR A 30 -2.03 -1.66 -17.83
N SER A 31 -1.15 -2.02 -18.77
CA SER A 31 -0.27 -1.04 -19.45
C SER A 31 -1.04 0.15 -20.02
N LYS A 32 -2.23 -0.13 -20.56
CA LYS A 32 -3.10 0.92 -21.11
C LYS A 32 -3.62 1.88 -20.03
N GLU A 33 -4.00 1.35 -18.87
CA GLU A 33 -4.44 2.19 -17.73
C GLU A 33 -3.29 3.04 -17.20
N LEU A 34 -2.06 2.48 -17.16
CA LEU A 34 -0.85 3.21 -16.79
C LEU A 34 -0.57 4.37 -17.75
N GLU A 35 -0.52 4.08 -19.06
CA GLU A 35 -0.28 5.07 -20.11
C GLU A 35 -1.31 6.21 -20.07
N GLN A 36 -2.59 5.89 -19.89
CA GLN A 36 -3.66 6.88 -19.79
C GLN A 36 -3.50 7.82 -18.59
N ILE A 37 -3.10 7.31 -17.44
CA ILE A 37 -2.86 8.12 -16.24
C ILE A 37 -1.56 8.91 -16.39
N ALA A 38 -0.50 8.31 -16.93
CA ALA A 38 0.77 8.95 -17.21
C ALA A 38 0.58 10.18 -18.14
N GLU A 39 -0.09 9.99 -19.27
CA GLU A 39 -0.39 11.05 -20.23
C GLU A 39 -1.30 12.15 -19.60
N ARG A 40 -2.33 11.75 -18.87
CA ARG A 40 -3.30 12.67 -18.26
C ARG A 40 -2.67 13.60 -17.24
N PHE A 41 -1.68 13.12 -16.49
CA PHE A 41 -1.04 13.86 -15.41
C PHE A 41 0.40 14.30 -15.73
N GLU A 42 0.88 14.07 -16.94
CA GLU A 42 2.24 14.39 -17.34
C GLU A 42 3.25 13.78 -16.33
N ILE A 43 3.16 12.45 -16.15
CA ILE A 43 4.02 11.63 -15.27
C ILE A 43 4.75 10.64 -16.16
N GLU A 44 6.03 10.41 -15.89
CA GLU A 44 6.79 9.37 -16.59
C GLU A 44 6.19 7.98 -16.28
N PRO A 45 5.88 7.16 -17.31
CA PRO A 45 5.26 5.85 -17.10
C PRO A 45 6.06 4.93 -16.17
N GLU A 46 7.39 5.04 -16.20
CA GLU A 46 8.30 4.27 -15.35
C GLU A 46 8.10 4.59 -13.87
N ASP A 47 7.80 5.85 -13.52
CA ASP A 47 7.55 6.27 -12.14
C ASP A 47 6.26 5.66 -11.57
N ILE A 48 5.25 5.46 -12.43
CA ILE A 48 4.02 4.79 -12.03
C ILE A 48 4.26 3.27 -11.93
N SER A 49 4.95 2.68 -12.91
CA SER A 49 5.17 1.25 -13.00
C SER A 49 6.18 0.72 -11.97
N SER A 50 7.08 1.56 -11.44
CA SER A 50 8.03 1.18 -10.38
C SER A 50 7.35 0.58 -9.14
N ALA A 51 6.13 0.99 -8.82
CA ALA A 51 5.35 0.41 -7.73
C ALA A 51 4.83 -1.02 -7.99
N LEU A 52 5.01 -1.54 -9.20
CA LEU A 52 4.60 -2.90 -9.59
C LEU A 52 5.78 -3.88 -9.59
N ASP A 53 7.00 -3.38 -9.43
CA ASP A 53 8.20 -4.18 -9.29
C ASP A 53 8.45 -4.50 -7.81
N GLU A 54 8.37 -5.79 -7.45
CA GLU A 54 8.52 -6.24 -6.06
C GLU A 54 9.95 -6.06 -5.52
N GLU A 55 10.94 -5.87 -6.40
CA GLU A 55 12.34 -5.64 -6.02
C GLU A 55 12.69 -4.15 -5.89
N GLU A 56 11.73 -3.26 -6.17
CA GLU A 56 11.95 -1.82 -6.11
C GLU A 56 12.13 -1.32 -4.67
N SER A 57 13.12 -0.47 -4.47
CA SER A 57 13.47 0.05 -3.14
C SER A 57 12.61 1.24 -2.72
N SER A 58 12.26 1.27 -1.44
CA SER A 58 11.56 2.43 -0.84
C SER A 58 12.37 3.71 -1.02
N ARG A 59 11.76 4.75 -1.60
CA ARG A 59 12.40 6.05 -1.87
C ARG A 59 11.40 7.19 -1.98
N ILE A 60 11.91 8.39 -1.97
CA ILE A 60 11.18 9.62 -2.34
C ILE A 60 11.96 10.28 -3.46
N SER A 61 11.30 10.51 -4.59
CA SER A 61 11.85 11.23 -5.75
C SER A 61 11.05 12.50 -5.99
N LEU A 62 11.75 13.60 -6.20
CA LEU A 62 11.16 14.90 -6.54
C LEU A 62 11.36 15.12 -8.03
N GLU A 63 10.28 15.04 -8.78
CA GLU A 63 10.27 15.21 -10.22
C GLU A 63 9.70 16.56 -10.62
N ASP A 64 9.78 16.89 -11.90
CA ASP A 64 9.20 18.15 -12.39
C ASP A 64 7.67 18.11 -12.35
N GLY A 65 7.10 18.84 -11.42
CA GLY A 65 5.65 18.96 -11.23
C GLY A 65 4.98 17.82 -10.47
N TYR A 66 5.71 16.83 -9.94
CA TYR A 66 5.16 15.79 -9.05
C TYR A 66 6.20 15.20 -8.09
N THR A 67 5.72 14.44 -7.12
CA THR A 67 6.59 13.70 -6.19
C THR A 67 6.19 12.24 -6.20
N VAL A 68 7.16 11.34 -6.29
CA VAL A 68 6.98 9.90 -6.17
C VAL A 68 7.45 9.44 -4.81
N ILE A 69 6.62 8.69 -4.11
CA ILE A 69 6.94 8.03 -2.84
C ILE A 69 6.71 6.54 -3.04
N LEU A 70 7.75 5.75 -2.93
CA LEU A 70 7.66 4.30 -2.86
C LEU A 70 7.90 3.87 -1.42
N VAL A 71 7.02 3.06 -0.90
CA VAL A 71 7.10 2.53 0.46
C VAL A 71 6.68 1.07 0.47
N ASP A 72 7.48 0.22 1.11
CA ASP A 72 7.11 -1.16 1.34
C ASP A 72 6.00 -1.25 2.37
N ILE A 73 4.97 -2.02 2.05
CA ILE A 73 3.84 -2.26 2.93
C ILE A 73 3.68 -3.75 3.22
N PRO A 74 3.30 -4.13 4.45
CA PRO A 74 3.09 -5.52 4.80
C PRO A 74 1.81 -6.04 4.18
N THR A 75 1.91 -7.16 3.49
CA THR A 75 0.79 -7.81 2.81
C THR A 75 0.71 -9.28 3.21
N PRO A 76 -0.49 -9.80 3.53
CA PRO A 76 -0.66 -11.22 3.78
C PRO A 76 -0.49 -12.00 2.47
N GLU A 77 0.26 -13.08 2.55
CA GLU A 77 0.46 -14.03 1.47
C GLU A 77 0.08 -15.44 1.95
N VAL A 78 -0.38 -16.27 1.03
CA VAL A 78 -0.62 -17.70 1.31
C VAL A 78 0.37 -18.50 0.50
N ARG A 79 1.35 -19.12 1.18
CA ARG A 79 2.29 -20.09 0.58
C ARG A 79 2.09 -21.45 1.23
N HIS A 80 1.94 -22.50 0.42
CA HIS A 80 1.75 -23.89 0.88
C HIS A 80 0.69 -24.01 1.98
N GLU A 81 -0.47 -23.37 1.79
CA GLU A 81 -1.59 -23.33 2.74
C GLU A 81 -1.29 -22.61 4.08
N LYS A 82 -0.08 -22.09 4.26
CA LYS A 82 0.30 -21.29 5.44
C LYS A 82 0.12 -19.79 5.13
N LYS A 83 -0.45 -19.08 6.11
CA LYS A 83 -0.48 -17.61 6.06
C LYS A 83 0.89 -17.07 6.42
N MET A 84 1.47 -16.36 5.47
CA MET A 84 2.75 -15.64 5.65
C MET A 84 2.52 -14.15 5.46
N TYR A 85 3.53 -13.37 5.76
CA TYR A 85 3.53 -11.93 5.48
C TYR A 85 4.76 -11.63 4.62
N THR A 86 4.54 -10.87 3.57
CA THR A 86 5.59 -10.31 2.73
C THR A 86 5.47 -8.81 2.70
N THR A 87 6.44 -8.15 2.12
CA THR A 87 6.35 -6.72 1.80
C THR A 87 6.20 -6.55 0.30
N ILE A 88 5.42 -5.56 -0.09
CA ILE A 88 5.25 -5.15 -1.48
C ILE A 88 5.32 -3.63 -1.58
N PRO A 89 5.80 -3.07 -2.70
CA PRO A 89 5.78 -1.65 -2.93
C PRO A 89 4.36 -1.09 -3.01
N LEU A 90 4.16 0.05 -2.38
CA LEU A 90 3.04 0.96 -2.59
C LEU A 90 3.60 2.26 -3.15
N GLY A 91 3.25 2.58 -4.38
CA GLY A 91 3.53 3.86 -5.00
C GLY A 91 2.49 4.90 -4.59
N ILE A 92 2.97 6.08 -4.22
CA ILE A 92 2.13 7.25 -3.94
C ILE A 92 2.69 8.40 -4.77
N ILE A 93 1.92 8.86 -5.74
CA ILE A 93 2.32 9.99 -6.59
C ILE A 93 1.48 11.20 -6.22
N LEU A 94 2.17 12.28 -5.92
CA LEU A 94 1.58 13.53 -5.48
C LEU A 94 1.64 14.56 -6.60
N LYS A 95 0.49 14.91 -7.14
CA LYS A 95 0.29 16.01 -8.10
C LYS A 95 -0.46 17.17 -7.43
N SER A 96 -0.45 18.35 -8.06
CA SER A 96 -1.20 19.53 -7.58
C SER A 96 -2.70 19.25 -7.47
N GLU A 97 -3.28 18.56 -8.45
CA GLU A 97 -4.71 18.29 -8.56
C GLU A 97 -5.17 16.93 -8.04
N ALA A 98 -4.26 15.97 -7.84
CA ALA A 98 -4.61 14.61 -7.44
C ALA A 98 -3.55 13.98 -6.53
N ILE A 99 -3.94 12.90 -5.87
CA ILE A 99 -3.04 11.89 -5.33
C ILE A 99 -3.34 10.56 -6.02
N ILE A 100 -2.30 9.85 -6.44
CA ILE A 100 -2.41 8.57 -7.13
C ILE A 100 -1.73 7.52 -6.27
N THR A 101 -2.39 6.39 -6.02
CA THR A 101 -1.78 5.22 -5.38
C THR A 101 -1.73 4.07 -6.37
N VAL A 102 -0.61 3.36 -6.39
CA VAL A 102 -0.37 2.23 -7.28
C VAL A 102 0.15 1.06 -6.47
N CYS A 103 -0.46 -0.10 -6.63
CA CYS A 103 -0.03 -1.32 -5.98
C CYS A 103 -0.36 -2.53 -6.85
N LYS A 104 0.46 -3.58 -6.76
CA LYS A 104 0.26 -4.83 -7.52
C LYS A 104 -0.95 -5.63 -7.03
N VAL A 105 -1.30 -5.52 -5.76
CA VAL A 105 -2.43 -6.24 -5.17
C VAL A 105 -3.30 -5.32 -4.33
N ASP A 106 -4.55 -5.72 -4.12
CA ASP A 106 -5.43 -5.06 -3.17
C ASP A 106 -4.92 -5.25 -1.73
N THR A 107 -4.78 -4.15 -1.00
CA THR A 107 -4.15 -4.16 0.33
C THR A 107 -5.10 -3.76 1.45
N PRO A 108 -4.96 -4.36 2.65
CA PRO A 108 -5.74 -3.94 3.82
C PRO A 108 -5.53 -2.47 4.20
N ILE A 109 -4.38 -1.89 3.81
CA ILE A 109 -4.05 -0.49 4.09
C ILE A 109 -4.94 0.43 3.24
N ILE A 110 -4.96 0.23 1.93
CA ILE A 110 -5.83 0.99 1.00
C ILE A 110 -7.30 0.78 1.33
N ASN A 111 -7.70 -0.46 1.56
CA ASN A 111 -9.07 -0.82 1.92
C ASN A 111 -9.58 -0.14 3.20
N TYR A 112 -8.69 0.20 4.12
CA TYR A 112 -9.05 0.93 5.33
C TYR A 112 -9.57 2.35 5.02
N PHE A 113 -9.01 2.99 3.98
CA PHE A 113 -9.47 4.28 3.46
C PHE A 113 -10.73 4.14 2.62
N VAL A 114 -10.75 3.21 1.68
CA VAL A 114 -11.91 2.96 0.81
C VAL A 114 -13.18 2.66 1.63
N ARG A 115 -13.05 1.92 2.72
CA ARG A 115 -14.16 1.62 3.65
C ARG A 115 -14.52 2.77 4.59
N ASN A 116 -13.96 3.96 4.37
CA ASN A 116 -14.21 5.18 5.17
C ASN A 116 -14.00 4.99 6.68
N LYS A 117 -12.99 4.20 7.06
CA LYS A 117 -12.67 3.91 8.48
C LYS A 117 -11.70 4.91 9.11
N VAL A 118 -11.19 5.86 8.33
CA VAL A 118 -10.20 6.85 8.76
C VAL A 118 -10.91 8.12 9.19
N LYS A 119 -10.72 8.51 10.44
CA LYS A 119 -11.26 9.77 10.96
C LYS A 119 -10.61 10.98 10.27
N GLU A 120 -11.43 11.98 9.98
CA GLU A 120 -10.99 13.25 9.37
C GLU A 120 -10.21 13.06 8.05
N PHE A 121 -10.51 11.98 7.34
CA PHE A 121 -9.92 11.69 6.05
C PHE A 121 -10.40 12.68 4.98
N SER A 122 -9.47 13.17 4.17
CA SER A 122 -9.78 14.05 3.05
C SER A 122 -8.77 13.88 1.92
N THR A 123 -9.25 13.56 0.73
CA THR A 123 -8.43 13.44 -0.49
C THR A 123 -7.80 14.78 -0.89
N LYS A 124 -8.45 15.91 -0.54
CA LYS A 124 -7.94 17.26 -0.78
C LYS A 124 -6.75 17.61 0.14
N LYS A 125 -6.66 17.01 1.33
CA LYS A 125 -5.55 17.21 2.27
C LYS A 125 -4.46 16.16 2.03
N LYS A 126 -3.82 16.22 0.88
CA LYS A 126 -2.92 15.19 0.34
C LYS A 126 -1.79 14.81 1.30
N MET A 127 -1.08 15.76 1.88
CA MET A 127 -0.02 15.46 2.87
C MET A 127 -0.55 14.74 4.09
N ARG A 128 -1.72 15.11 4.60
CA ARG A 128 -2.37 14.42 5.69
C ARG A 128 -2.76 12.99 5.29
N PHE A 129 -3.26 12.80 4.08
CA PHE A 129 -3.59 11.49 3.55
C PHE A 129 -2.36 10.57 3.47
N ILE A 130 -1.24 11.07 2.91
CA ILE A 130 0.04 10.35 2.88
C ILE A 130 0.45 9.95 4.30
N TYR A 131 0.42 10.90 5.23
CA TYR A 131 0.79 10.63 6.62
C TYR A 131 -0.09 9.57 7.27
N GLN A 132 -1.40 9.60 7.01
CA GLN A 132 -2.34 8.59 7.48
C GLN A 132 -2.06 7.21 6.88
N MET A 133 -1.68 7.12 5.59
CA MET A 133 -1.27 5.86 4.95
C MET A 133 0.00 5.29 5.58
N LEU A 134 1.04 6.11 5.74
CA LEU A 134 2.30 5.68 6.38
C LEU A 134 2.06 5.25 7.83
N PHE A 135 1.26 6.00 8.58
CA PHE A 135 0.89 5.63 9.94
C PHE A 135 0.15 4.29 9.99
N ARG A 136 -0.79 4.09 9.06
CA ARG A 136 -1.52 2.81 8.96
C ARG A 136 -0.60 1.66 8.60
N SER A 137 0.35 1.86 7.69
CA SER A 137 1.37 0.88 7.35
C SER A 137 2.18 0.48 8.58
N ALA A 138 2.73 1.45 9.31
CA ALA A 138 3.48 1.22 10.54
C ALA A 138 2.66 0.44 11.59
N PHE A 139 1.37 0.74 11.72
CA PHE A 139 0.48 0.02 12.63
C PHE A 139 0.31 -1.45 12.22
N VAL A 140 0.18 -1.74 10.92
CA VAL A 140 0.08 -3.12 10.41
C VAL A 140 1.39 -3.87 10.61
N TYR A 141 2.55 -3.22 10.35
CA TYR A 141 3.86 -3.80 10.68
C TYR A 141 3.95 -4.20 12.15
N GLN A 142 3.62 -3.28 13.05
CA GLN A 142 3.67 -3.56 14.49
C GLN A 142 2.77 -4.74 14.90
N ALA A 143 1.58 -4.84 14.31
CA ALA A 143 0.67 -5.95 14.59
C ALA A 143 1.25 -7.28 14.11
N ASN A 144 1.84 -7.30 12.91
CA ASN A 144 2.46 -8.51 12.35
C ASN A 144 3.70 -8.95 13.13
N LEU A 145 4.56 -8.01 13.54
CA LEU A 145 5.73 -8.30 14.36
C LEU A 145 5.34 -8.93 15.71
N ARG A 146 4.27 -8.46 16.34
CA ARG A 146 3.76 -9.08 17.57
C ARG A 146 3.28 -10.52 17.37
N LEU A 147 2.69 -10.82 16.19
CA LEU A 147 2.27 -12.19 15.86
C LEU A 147 3.47 -13.11 15.61
N ILE A 148 4.51 -12.60 14.94
CA ILE A 148 5.75 -13.33 14.70
C ILE A 148 6.45 -13.62 16.03
N ASP A 149 6.59 -12.61 16.90
CA ASP A 149 7.23 -12.76 18.20
C ASP A 149 6.49 -13.79 19.09
N LYS A 150 5.16 -13.76 19.08
CA LYS A 150 4.36 -14.75 19.80
C LYS A 150 4.62 -16.17 19.29
N LYS A 151 4.65 -16.35 17.96
CA LYS A 151 4.98 -17.66 17.37
C LYS A 151 6.38 -18.12 17.71
N ARG A 152 7.35 -17.21 17.69
CA ARG A 152 8.73 -17.51 18.08
C ARG A 152 8.80 -18.07 19.51
N ILE A 153 8.13 -17.41 20.46
CA ILE A 153 8.08 -17.85 21.86
C ILE A 153 7.43 -19.25 21.95
N GLU A 154 6.32 -19.48 21.25
CA GLU A 154 5.64 -20.79 21.25
C GLU A 154 6.56 -21.93 20.69
N ILE A 155 7.42 -21.61 19.72
CA ILE A 155 8.40 -22.57 19.18
C ILE A 155 9.53 -22.79 20.17
N GLU A 156 10.10 -21.74 20.75
CA GLU A 156 11.15 -21.85 21.78
C GLU A 156 10.72 -22.71 22.96
N GLU A 157 9.50 -22.52 23.47
CA GLU A 157 8.96 -23.33 24.58
C GLU A 157 8.79 -24.82 24.19
N ARG A 158 8.48 -25.12 22.92
CA ARG A 158 8.40 -26.50 22.44
C ARG A 158 9.78 -27.15 22.30
N VAL A 159 10.76 -26.38 21.78
CA VAL A 159 12.15 -26.86 21.61
C VAL A 159 12.81 -27.16 22.94
N ASP A 160 12.52 -26.40 24.00
CA ASP A 160 13.03 -26.66 25.37
C ASP A 160 12.42 -27.93 25.99
N GLY A 161 11.26 -28.38 25.48
CA GLY A 161 10.57 -29.58 25.98
C GLY A 161 10.95 -30.91 25.29
N ASP A 162 11.07 -30.92 23.97
CA ASP A 162 11.42 -32.11 23.17
C ASP A 162 11.73 -31.67 21.72
N THR A 163 13.02 -31.66 21.34
CA THR A 163 13.46 -31.13 20.04
C THR A 163 13.08 -32.08 18.91
N SER A 164 12.18 -31.66 18.02
CA SER A 164 11.96 -32.34 16.75
C SER A 164 12.59 -31.53 15.60
N ASP A 165 13.06 -32.22 14.55
CA ASP A 165 13.62 -31.57 13.35
C ASP A 165 12.63 -30.61 12.68
N THR A 166 11.34 -30.82 12.89
CA THR A 166 10.27 -29.97 12.38
C THR A 166 10.22 -28.59 13.04
N ASP A 167 10.55 -28.52 14.33
CA ASP A 167 10.55 -27.25 15.09
C ASP A 167 11.72 -26.33 14.68
N LEU A 168 12.84 -26.93 14.24
CA LEU A 168 14.00 -26.19 13.71
C LEU A 168 13.75 -25.56 12.33
N ILE A 169 12.84 -26.12 11.54
CA ILE A 169 12.46 -25.60 10.21
C ILE A 169 11.44 -24.46 10.32
N GLU A 170 10.71 -24.38 11.43
CA GLU A 170 9.68 -23.34 11.65
C GLU A 170 10.26 -22.05 12.28
N LEU A 171 11.49 -22.06 12.78
CA LEU A 171 12.25 -20.88 13.26
C LEU A 171 12.79 -20.06 12.09
#